data_832401339048f33f757b06693d87dadf
#
_entry.id   832401339048f33f757b06693d87dadf
#
_cell.length_a   1.000
_cell.length_b   1.000
_cell.length_c   1.000
_cell.angle_alpha   90.00
_cell.angle_beta   90.00
_cell.angle_gamma   90.00
#
_symmetry.space_group_name_H-M   'P 1'
#
loop_
_entity.id
_entity.type
_entity.pdbx_description
1 polymer ?
#
loop_
_entity_poly.entity_id
_entity_poly.type
_entity_poly.pdbx_seq_one_letter_code
_entity_poly.pdbx_strand_id
1 'polypeptide(L)'
;MATPNPLAPVKGSGTTLWVYTGKGDAYANPLSDDEWTRLAKIKDLTPGEMTAESYDDNYLDDEDADWVSTGQGQKSAGDTSFTLAWKPGEKGQRDLIAWFDSSETRAYKIRFPNGTVDVFRGWVSAIGKAVTAKEVITRTVKITNIGRPSLAEDRGEITPVTGITVTPLTGNVAKGQNITLTVAVQPEGATDKTFLATSANQNFATITVKGNTITVKGVAAGKAQIPVVTGNGQFAAVAEITVTDGAAG
;
A
#
# COMPACT_ATOMS: atom_id res chain seq x y z
N MET A 1 5.63 10.81 20.88
CA MET A 1 5.03 9.45 20.79
C MET A 1 6.19 8.46 20.70
N ALA A 2 6.08 7.30 21.34
CA ALA A 2 7.12 6.28 21.22
C ALA A 2 7.16 5.76 19.77
N THR A 3 8.37 5.61 19.23
CA THR A 3 8.57 5.01 17.90
C THR A 3 8.01 3.59 17.92
N PRO A 4 7.17 3.17 16.97
CA PRO A 4 6.68 1.80 16.92
C PRO A 4 7.86 0.85 16.82
N ASN A 5 7.94 -0.12 17.73
CA ASN A 5 8.92 -1.19 17.64
C ASN A 5 8.46 -2.14 16.50
N PRO A 6 9.22 -2.30 15.41
CA PRO A 6 8.83 -3.18 14.30
C PRO A 6 8.76 -4.66 14.69
N LEU A 7 9.40 -5.04 15.81
CA LEU A 7 9.36 -6.39 16.38
C LEU A 7 8.19 -6.60 17.36
N ALA A 8 7.45 -5.54 17.70
CA ALA A 8 6.29 -5.67 18.58
C ALA A 8 5.07 -6.18 17.81
N PRO A 9 4.23 -7.03 18.42
CA PRO A 9 2.97 -7.45 17.83
C PRO A 9 2.11 -6.25 17.42
N VAL A 10 1.57 -6.28 16.22
CA VAL A 10 0.79 -5.18 15.63
C VAL A 10 -0.70 -5.47 15.74
N LYS A 11 -1.49 -4.48 16.18
CA LYS A 11 -2.95 -4.58 16.15
C LYS A 11 -3.44 -4.44 14.72
N GLY A 12 -4.45 -5.23 14.31
CA GLY A 12 -5.00 -5.18 12.95
C GLY A 12 -5.71 -3.87 12.57
N SER A 13 -6.02 -3.01 13.56
CA SER A 13 -6.66 -1.71 13.31
C SER A 13 -5.76 -0.80 12.50
N GLY A 14 -6.25 -0.31 11.35
CA GLY A 14 -5.47 0.49 10.40
C GLY A 14 -4.99 -0.30 9.17
N THR A 15 -5.19 -1.62 9.14
CA THR A 15 -4.93 -2.43 7.93
C THR A 15 -5.79 -1.97 6.77
N THR A 16 -5.20 -1.89 5.58
CA THR A 16 -5.87 -1.43 4.36
C THR A 16 -5.61 -2.39 3.20
N LEU A 17 -6.57 -2.46 2.28
CA LEU A 17 -6.53 -3.32 1.10
C LEU A 17 -6.48 -2.45 -0.16
N TRP A 18 -5.57 -2.75 -1.06
CA TRP A 18 -5.29 -1.99 -2.28
C TRP A 18 -5.21 -2.92 -3.48
N VAL A 19 -5.69 -2.46 -4.62
CA VAL A 19 -5.60 -3.18 -5.90
C VAL A 19 -4.66 -2.43 -6.82
N TYR A 20 -3.82 -3.16 -7.52
CA TYR A 20 -2.90 -2.63 -8.50
C TYR A 20 -3.65 -2.19 -9.76
N THR A 21 -3.37 -0.98 -10.21
CA THR A 21 -3.97 -0.36 -11.40
C THR A 21 -2.95 0.00 -12.46
N GLY A 22 -1.64 -0.22 -12.16
CA GLY A 22 -0.54 0.03 -13.09
C GLY A 22 -0.41 -1.04 -14.17
N LYS A 23 0.53 -0.80 -15.09
CA LYS A 23 0.85 -1.71 -16.20
C LYS A 23 2.15 -2.49 -15.99
N GLY A 24 2.90 -2.17 -14.92
CA GLY A 24 4.19 -2.78 -14.60
C GLY A 24 4.08 -4.01 -13.72
N ASP A 25 5.21 -4.38 -13.11
CA ASP A 25 5.26 -5.46 -12.13
C ASP A 25 4.82 -4.94 -10.75
N ALA A 26 3.69 -5.44 -10.27
CA ALA A 26 3.14 -5.10 -8.96
C ALA A 26 4.06 -5.50 -7.78
N TYR A 27 4.98 -6.43 -7.99
CA TYR A 27 5.92 -6.92 -6.97
C TYR A 27 7.21 -6.10 -6.89
N ALA A 28 7.50 -5.26 -7.90
CA ALA A 28 8.75 -4.50 -7.96
C ALA A 28 8.87 -3.45 -6.86
N ASN A 29 7.79 -2.74 -6.54
CA ASN A 29 7.78 -1.71 -5.50
C ASN A 29 6.44 -1.67 -4.72
N PRO A 30 6.18 -2.69 -3.90
CA PRO A 30 4.90 -2.82 -3.21
C PRO A 30 4.67 -1.80 -2.09
N LEU A 31 5.73 -1.15 -1.60
CA LEU A 31 5.65 -0.12 -0.56
C LEU A 31 5.18 1.23 -1.13
N SER A 32 5.44 1.52 -2.42
CA SER A 32 4.86 2.71 -3.08
C SER A 32 3.35 2.59 -3.18
N ASP A 33 2.66 3.72 -3.05
CA ASP A 33 1.23 3.83 -3.32
C ASP A 33 0.94 4.27 -4.76
N ASP A 34 2.00 4.57 -5.55
CA ASP A 34 1.87 4.84 -6.98
C ASP A 34 1.28 3.62 -7.68
N GLU A 35 0.32 3.83 -8.57
CA GLU A 35 -0.36 2.77 -9.31
C GLU A 35 -1.21 1.80 -8.45
N TRP A 36 -1.42 2.11 -7.17
CA TRP A 36 -2.30 1.36 -6.29
C TRP A 36 -3.54 2.17 -5.93
N THR A 37 -4.69 1.54 -5.99
CA THR A 37 -5.96 2.16 -5.59
C THR A 37 -6.54 1.44 -4.39
N ARG A 38 -6.86 2.19 -3.34
CA ARG A 38 -7.51 1.64 -2.16
C ARG A 38 -8.88 1.10 -2.54
N LEU A 39 -9.13 -0.16 -2.21
CA LEU A 39 -10.33 -0.85 -2.66
C LEU A 39 -11.58 -0.40 -1.91
N ALA A 40 -11.58 -0.52 -0.58
CA ALA A 40 -12.69 -0.10 0.28
C ALA A 40 -12.23 -0.09 1.75
N LYS A 41 -13.09 0.40 2.66
CA LYS A 41 -12.88 0.23 4.11
C LYS A 41 -13.32 -1.17 4.51
N ILE A 42 -12.36 -1.98 4.92
CA ILE A 42 -12.59 -3.34 5.40
C ILE A 42 -12.99 -3.36 6.87
N LYS A 43 -13.82 -4.30 7.26
CA LYS A 43 -14.27 -4.57 8.63
C LYS A 43 -13.46 -5.73 9.22
N ASP A 44 -13.23 -6.74 8.40
CA ASP A 44 -12.53 -7.96 8.73
C ASP A 44 -11.77 -8.47 7.50
N LEU A 45 -10.61 -9.10 7.72
CA LEU A 45 -9.73 -9.60 6.65
C LEU A 45 -9.00 -10.84 7.15
N THR A 46 -9.10 -11.90 6.38
CA THR A 46 -8.29 -13.12 6.54
C THR A 46 -7.47 -13.30 5.26
N PRO A 47 -6.16 -13.07 5.30
CA PRO A 47 -5.26 -13.35 4.18
C PRO A 47 -5.26 -14.83 3.82
N GLY A 48 -4.89 -15.14 2.57
CA GLY A 48 -4.79 -16.52 2.12
C GLY A 48 -3.75 -17.31 2.90
N GLU A 49 -4.12 -18.50 3.30
CA GLU A 49 -3.24 -19.43 4.00
C GLU A 49 -2.35 -20.18 2.99
N MET A 50 -1.04 -20.17 3.24
CA MET A 50 -0.12 -20.96 2.43
C MET A 50 -0.15 -22.41 2.87
N THR A 51 -0.53 -23.30 1.97
CA THR A 51 -0.61 -24.74 2.17
C THR A 51 0.28 -25.47 1.18
N ALA A 52 0.68 -26.69 1.51
CA ALA A 52 1.33 -27.60 0.60
C ALA A 52 0.64 -28.96 0.68
N GLU A 53 0.45 -29.56 -0.46
CA GLU A 53 0.04 -30.96 -0.54
C GLU A 53 1.18 -31.87 -0.08
N SER A 54 0.85 -33.05 0.43
CA SER A 54 1.82 -34.10 0.68
C SER A 54 1.68 -35.19 -0.38
N TYR A 55 2.77 -35.78 -0.79
CA TYR A 55 2.78 -37.00 -1.56
C TYR A 55 3.54 -38.10 -0.85
N ASP A 56 3.15 -39.32 -1.12
CA ASP A 56 3.81 -40.51 -0.58
C ASP A 56 5.15 -40.71 -1.27
N ASP A 57 6.23 -40.87 -0.49
CA ASP A 57 7.63 -41.04 -0.95
C ASP A 57 8.20 -42.37 -0.44
N ASN A 58 7.37 -43.41 -0.21
CA ASN A 58 7.80 -44.72 0.21
C ASN A 58 8.26 -45.54 -0.99
N TYR A 59 9.41 -46.20 -0.84
CA TYR A 59 9.92 -47.18 -1.81
C TYR A 59 9.75 -48.60 -1.25
N LEU A 60 9.57 -49.56 -2.15
CA LEU A 60 9.33 -50.97 -1.78
C LEU A 60 10.54 -51.66 -1.12
N ASP A 61 11.72 -51.09 -1.29
CA ASP A 61 13.00 -51.59 -0.79
C ASP A 61 13.59 -50.76 0.37
N ASP A 62 12.79 -49.84 0.94
CA ASP A 62 13.20 -49.10 2.13
C ASP A 62 13.28 -50.04 3.36
N GLU A 63 14.36 -49.93 4.13
CA GLU A 63 14.54 -50.66 5.41
C GLU A 63 13.46 -50.32 6.43
N ASP A 64 12.90 -49.13 6.35
CA ASP A 64 11.84 -48.60 7.24
C ASP A 64 10.46 -48.52 6.54
N ALA A 65 10.16 -49.46 5.61
CA ALA A 65 8.91 -49.50 4.84
C ALA A 65 7.62 -49.52 5.69
N ASP A 66 7.72 -49.86 6.96
CA ASP A 66 6.59 -49.80 7.94
C ASP A 66 6.23 -48.38 8.37
N TRP A 67 7.08 -47.38 8.07
CA TRP A 67 6.87 -46.00 8.41
C TRP A 67 6.50 -45.17 7.19
N VAL A 68 5.53 -44.27 7.34
CA VAL A 68 5.10 -43.38 6.26
C VAL A 68 6.18 -42.33 6.01
N SER A 69 6.73 -42.31 4.79
CA SER A 69 7.56 -41.19 4.29
C SER A 69 6.75 -40.33 3.35
N THR A 70 6.75 -39.01 3.58
CA THR A 70 6.02 -38.08 2.75
C THR A 70 6.90 -36.93 2.32
N GLY A 71 6.78 -36.52 1.04
CA GLY A 71 7.39 -35.31 0.48
C GLY A 71 6.40 -34.15 0.39
N GLN A 72 6.93 -32.93 0.32
CA GLN A 72 6.14 -31.73 0.11
C GLN A 72 5.83 -31.55 -1.38
N GLY A 73 4.55 -31.61 -1.74
CA GLY A 73 4.05 -31.46 -3.10
C GLY A 73 3.73 -30.00 -3.50
N GLN A 74 2.68 -29.84 -4.27
CA GLN A 74 2.28 -28.53 -4.80
C GLN A 74 1.86 -27.57 -3.67
N LYS A 75 2.30 -26.30 -3.79
CA LYS A 75 1.98 -25.23 -2.84
C LYS A 75 0.85 -24.36 -3.35
N SER A 76 -0.01 -23.92 -2.44
CA SER A 76 -1.12 -22.99 -2.69
C SER A 76 -1.04 -21.81 -1.74
N ALA A 77 -1.45 -20.64 -2.22
CA ALA A 77 -1.61 -19.43 -1.38
C ALA A 77 -3.05 -19.29 -0.84
N GLY A 78 -3.89 -20.30 -1.03
CA GLY A 78 -5.27 -20.34 -0.53
C GLY A 78 -6.13 -19.18 -0.99
N ASP A 79 -7.18 -18.90 -0.22
CA ASP A 79 -8.14 -17.85 -0.53
C ASP A 79 -8.06 -16.72 0.51
N THR A 80 -8.02 -15.47 0.03
CA THR A 80 -8.17 -14.30 0.90
C THR A 80 -9.64 -13.93 1.00
N SER A 81 -10.16 -13.82 2.22
CA SER A 81 -11.52 -13.38 2.47
C SER A 81 -11.56 -12.08 3.28
N PHE A 82 -12.53 -11.21 2.97
CA PHE A 82 -12.74 -9.99 3.73
C PHE A 82 -14.19 -9.54 3.72
N THR A 83 -14.55 -8.78 4.74
CA THR A 83 -15.87 -8.16 4.86
C THR A 83 -15.76 -6.64 4.88
N LEU A 84 -16.76 -5.97 4.34
CA LEU A 84 -16.87 -4.51 4.34
C LEU A 84 -18.33 -4.09 4.59
N ALA A 85 -18.53 -2.90 5.13
CA ALA A 85 -19.86 -2.33 5.25
C ALA A 85 -20.40 -2.04 3.85
N TRP A 86 -21.60 -2.51 3.55
CA TRP A 86 -22.19 -2.34 2.23
C TRP A 86 -22.57 -0.88 1.97
N LYS A 87 -21.96 -0.30 0.92
CA LYS A 87 -22.19 1.06 0.45
C LYS A 87 -22.25 1.06 -1.08
N PRO A 88 -23.44 0.95 -1.69
CA PRO A 88 -23.60 0.73 -3.14
C PRO A 88 -23.00 1.87 -4.00
N GLY A 89 -22.90 3.08 -3.47
CA GLY A 89 -22.33 4.24 -4.18
C GLY A 89 -20.81 4.37 -4.07
N GLU A 90 -20.13 3.60 -3.23
CA GLU A 90 -18.68 3.68 -3.02
C GLU A 90 -17.94 3.09 -4.22
N LYS A 91 -16.95 3.87 -4.74
CA LYS A 91 -16.18 3.47 -5.92
C LYS A 91 -15.52 2.10 -5.74
N GLY A 92 -14.84 1.85 -4.61
CA GLY A 92 -14.15 0.59 -4.35
C GLY A 92 -15.07 -0.64 -4.39
N GLN A 93 -16.34 -0.50 -3.99
CA GLN A 93 -17.31 -1.60 -4.07
C GLN A 93 -17.83 -1.84 -5.48
N ARG A 94 -17.89 -0.80 -6.31
CA ARG A 94 -18.20 -0.95 -7.74
C ARG A 94 -17.04 -1.59 -8.48
N ASP A 95 -15.81 -1.16 -8.16
CA ASP A 95 -14.59 -1.73 -8.74
C ASP A 95 -14.46 -3.23 -8.43
N LEU A 96 -14.91 -3.68 -7.25
CA LEU A 96 -14.97 -5.12 -6.89
C LEU A 96 -15.93 -5.91 -7.78
N ILE A 97 -17.11 -5.36 -8.08
CA ILE A 97 -18.07 -6.00 -8.99
C ILE A 97 -17.47 -6.05 -10.40
N ALA A 98 -16.92 -4.94 -10.89
CA ALA A 98 -16.27 -4.91 -12.18
C ALA A 98 -15.09 -5.90 -12.29
N TRP A 99 -14.34 -6.08 -11.19
CA TRP A 99 -13.27 -7.07 -11.14
C TRP A 99 -13.82 -8.51 -11.21
N PHE A 100 -14.90 -8.80 -10.49
CA PHE A 100 -15.58 -10.10 -10.58
C PHE A 100 -16.09 -10.39 -12.00
N ASP A 101 -16.78 -9.41 -12.61
CA ASP A 101 -17.38 -9.55 -13.94
C ASP A 101 -16.33 -9.69 -15.05
N SER A 102 -15.15 -9.04 -14.90
CA SER A 102 -14.07 -9.11 -15.89
C SER A 102 -13.30 -10.42 -15.87
N SER A 103 -13.45 -11.23 -14.82
CA SER A 103 -12.69 -12.48 -14.61
C SER A 103 -11.15 -12.29 -14.65
N GLU A 104 -10.68 -11.06 -14.48
CA GLU A 104 -9.25 -10.76 -14.55
C GLU A 104 -8.50 -11.19 -13.30
N THR A 105 -7.28 -11.67 -13.52
CA THR A 105 -6.31 -11.82 -12.44
C THR A 105 -5.64 -10.49 -12.18
N ARG A 106 -5.78 -9.96 -10.95
CA ARG A 106 -5.15 -8.72 -10.52
C ARG A 106 -4.26 -8.93 -9.31
N ALA A 107 -3.23 -8.09 -9.17
CA ALA A 107 -2.46 -8.02 -7.95
C ALA A 107 -3.19 -7.11 -6.95
N TYR A 108 -3.11 -7.48 -5.68
CA TYR A 108 -3.61 -6.68 -4.56
C TYR A 108 -2.63 -6.74 -3.39
N LYS A 109 -2.58 -5.70 -2.59
CA LYS A 109 -1.74 -5.63 -1.40
C LYS A 109 -2.55 -5.38 -0.14
N ILE A 110 -2.11 -6.02 0.92
CA ILE A 110 -2.57 -5.79 2.28
C ILE A 110 -1.48 -4.96 2.94
N ARG A 111 -1.80 -3.73 3.34
CA ARG A 111 -0.88 -2.86 4.07
C ARG A 111 -1.24 -2.86 5.53
N PHE A 112 -0.29 -3.26 6.37
CA PHE A 112 -0.43 -3.32 7.80
C PHE A 112 -0.11 -1.97 8.47
N PRO A 113 -0.56 -1.75 9.74
CA PRO A 113 -0.35 -0.48 10.44
C PRO A 113 1.11 -0.11 10.71
N ASN A 114 2.02 -1.08 10.70
CA ASN A 114 3.46 -0.87 10.83
C ASN A 114 4.14 -0.46 9.51
N GLY A 115 3.37 -0.33 8.42
CA GLY A 115 3.88 0.03 7.10
C GLY A 115 4.30 -1.17 6.24
N THR A 116 4.32 -2.38 6.79
CA THR A 116 4.61 -3.59 5.99
C THR A 116 3.46 -3.93 5.06
N VAL A 117 3.75 -4.67 4.01
CA VAL A 117 2.76 -5.06 3.01
C VAL A 117 2.94 -6.53 2.62
N ASP A 118 1.82 -7.21 2.42
CA ASP A 118 1.77 -8.47 1.71
C ASP A 118 1.16 -8.24 0.34
N VAL A 119 1.73 -8.85 -0.68
CA VAL A 119 1.22 -8.76 -2.06
C VAL A 119 0.82 -10.14 -2.55
N PHE A 120 -0.40 -10.22 -3.01
CA PHE A 120 -1.00 -11.41 -3.61
C PHE A 120 -1.42 -11.11 -5.05
N ARG A 121 -1.62 -12.16 -5.81
CA ARG A 121 -2.27 -12.10 -7.12
C ARG A 121 -3.42 -13.10 -7.11
N GLY A 122 -4.58 -12.68 -7.62
CA GLY A 122 -5.74 -13.55 -7.61
C GLY A 122 -6.89 -12.99 -8.43
N TRP A 123 -8.02 -13.64 -8.36
CA TRP A 123 -9.28 -13.27 -8.98
C TRP A 123 -10.42 -13.43 -7.98
N VAL A 124 -11.44 -12.59 -8.09
CA VAL A 124 -12.58 -12.60 -7.17
C VAL A 124 -13.44 -13.84 -7.44
N SER A 125 -13.45 -14.78 -6.49
CA SER A 125 -14.16 -16.05 -6.62
C SER A 125 -15.60 -16.00 -6.07
N ALA A 126 -15.87 -15.09 -5.11
CA ALA A 126 -17.21 -14.93 -4.57
C ALA A 126 -17.46 -13.50 -4.07
N ILE A 127 -18.66 -13.02 -4.29
CA ILE A 127 -19.17 -11.76 -3.73
C ILE A 127 -20.56 -12.02 -3.16
N GLY A 128 -20.70 -11.85 -1.84
CA GLY A 128 -21.97 -12.06 -1.13
C GLY A 128 -22.41 -10.83 -0.34
N LYS A 129 -23.54 -10.95 0.34
CA LYS A 129 -24.03 -10.00 1.33
C LYS A 129 -24.57 -10.76 2.53
N ALA A 130 -24.32 -10.24 3.73
CA ALA A 130 -24.99 -10.66 4.93
C ALA A 130 -25.95 -9.55 5.39
N VAL A 131 -27.22 -9.92 5.57
CA VAL A 131 -28.30 -9.01 5.97
C VAL A 131 -28.89 -9.53 7.27
N THR A 132 -28.66 -8.77 8.35
CA THR A 132 -29.15 -9.08 9.70
C THR A 132 -30.00 -7.92 10.20
N ALA A 133 -31.10 -8.18 10.84
CA ALA A 133 -32.09 -7.14 11.18
C ALA A 133 -31.57 -6.02 12.11
N LYS A 134 -30.56 -6.31 12.94
CA LYS A 134 -30.02 -5.37 13.94
C LYS A 134 -28.62 -4.86 13.61
N GLU A 135 -28.05 -5.24 12.46
CA GLU A 135 -26.67 -4.90 12.10
C GLU A 135 -26.60 -4.21 10.74
N VAL A 136 -25.49 -3.52 10.51
CA VAL A 136 -25.21 -2.94 9.21
C VAL A 136 -25.02 -4.06 8.19
N ILE A 137 -25.69 -3.96 7.05
CA ILE A 137 -25.49 -4.89 5.94
C ILE A 137 -24.01 -4.94 5.58
N THR A 138 -23.46 -6.13 5.52
CA THR A 138 -22.05 -6.35 5.13
C THR A 138 -21.98 -7.04 3.78
N ARG A 139 -20.89 -6.78 3.08
CA ARG A 139 -20.51 -7.48 1.86
C ARG A 139 -19.33 -8.38 2.17
N THR A 140 -19.43 -9.65 1.85
CA THR A 140 -18.33 -10.61 1.93
C THR A 140 -17.73 -10.81 0.55
N VAL A 141 -16.42 -10.79 0.46
CA VAL A 141 -15.68 -11.00 -0.78
C VAL A 141 -14.61 -12.06 -0.54
N LYS A 142 -14.45 -12.94 -1.52
CA LYS A 142 -13.43 -13.99 -1.53
C LYS A 142 -12.59 -13.86 -2.79
N ILE A 143 -11.28 -13.88 -2.62
CA ILE A 143 -10.30 -13.85 -3.73
C ILE A 143 -9.52 -15.16 -3.68
N THR A 144 -9.55 -15.90 -4.76
CA THR A 144 -8.71 -17.09 -4.93
C THR A 144 -7.34 -16.64 -5.42
N ASN A 145 -6.32 -16.95 -4.62
CA ASN A 145 -4.94 -16.56 -4.92
C ASN A 145 -4.28 -17.53 -5.90
N ILE A 146 -3.38 -16.99 -6.69
CA ILE A 146 -2.58 -17.75 -7.65
C ILE A 146 -1.09 -17.41 -7.51
N GLY A 147 -0.24 -18.43 -7.66
CA GLY A 147 1.20 -18.29 -7.54
C GLY A 147 1.68 -18.00 -6.12
N ARG A 148 2.97 -17.73 -6.00
CA ARG A 148 3.58 -17.39 -4.71
C ARG A 148 3.28 -15.93 -4.35
N PRO A 149 2.75 -15.63 -3.14
CA PRO A 149 2.65 -14.26 -2.65
C PRO A 149 4.03 -13.72 -2.28
N SER A 150 4.16 -12.40 -2.21
CA SER A 150 5.31 -11.71 -1.62
C SER A 150 4.90 -11.19 -0.25
N LEU A 151 5.40 -11.82 0.79
CA LEU A 151 5.05 -11.50 2.17
C LEU A 151 6.00 -10.43 2.74
N ALA A 152 5.58 -9.80 3.83
CA ALA A 152 6.40 -8.85 4.56
C ALA A 152 7.72 -9.47 5.00
N GLU A 153 7.70 -10.74 5.42
CA GLU A 153 8.84 -11.52 5.87
C GLU A 153 9.86 -11.81 4.76
N ASP A 154 9.43 -11.84 3.50
CA ASP A 154 10.34 -12.03 2.36
C ASP A 154 11.30 -10.83 2.16
N ARG A 155 10.98 -9.67 2.75
CA ARG A 155 11.74 -8.41 2.58
C ARG A 155 12.81 -8.18 3.64
N GLY A 156 12.98 -9.12 4.57
CA GLY A 156 13.99 -9.04 5.63
C GLY A 156 13.60 -8.11 6.77
N GLU A 157 14.60 -7.64 7.50
CA GLU A 157 14.39 -6.83 8.71
C GLU A 157 13.77 -5.46 8.37
N ILE A 158 12.73 -5.08 9.12
CA ILE A 158 12.06 -3.79 8.96
C ILE A 158 12.89 -2.70 9.62
N THR A 159 13.38 -1.76 8.82
CA THR A 159 14.03 -0.55 9.32
C THR A 159 12.97 0.56 9.43
N PRO A 160 12.57 0.95 10.66
CA PRO A 160 11.52 1.95 10.85
C PRO A 160 11.97 3.33 10.39
N VAL A 161 11.01 4.14 9.96
CA VAL A 161 11.21 5.56 9.68
C VAL A 161 11.45 6.29 10.99
N THR A 162 12.51 7.13 11.04
CA THR A 162 12.88 7.95 12.19
C THR A 162 12.74 9.45 11.93
N GLY A 163 12.49 9.87 10.68
CA GLY A 163 12.32 11.27 10.33
C GLY A 163 12.08 11.49 8.85
N ILE A 164 11.79 12.74 8.50
CA ILE A 164 11.68 13.22 7.13
C ILE A 164 12.31 14.61 7.01
N THR A 165 13.01 14.86 5.93
CA THR A 165 13.60 16.16 5.62
C THR A 165 13.20 16.63 4.22
N VAL A 166 13.10 17.94 4.04
CA VAL A 166 12.83 18.57 2.74
C VAL A 166 13.92 19.60 2.46
N THR A 167 14.49 19.58 1.31
CA THR A 167 15.57 20.50 0.91
C THR A 167 15.26 21.10 -0.45
N PRO A 168 15.31 22.44 -0.59
CA PRO A 168 15.46 23.44 0.47
C PRO A 168 14.20 23.63 1.32
N LEU A 169 14.36 24.07 2.58
CA LEU A 169 13.21 24.42 3.46
C LEU A 169 12.55 25.75 3.09
N THR A 170 13.29 26.64 2.43
CA THR A 170 12.78 27.92 1.92
C THR A 170 13.27 28.13 0.50
N GLY A 171 12.43 28.76 -0.32
CA GLY A 171 12.80 29.05 -1.71
C GLY A 171 11.96 30.15 -2.31
N ASN A 172 12.50 30.80 -3.34
CA ASN A 172 11.79 31.78 -4.14
C ASN A 172 11.58 31.26 -5.55
N VAL A 173 10.42 31.47 -6.10
CA VAL A 173 10.09 31.10 -7.47
C VAL A 173 9.27 32.20 -8.13
N ALA A 174 9.60 32.57 -9.37
CA ALA A 174 8.80 33.54 -10.11
C ALA A 174 7.49 32.89 -10.59
N LYS A 175 6.46 33.72 -10.72
CA LYS A 175 5.18 33.29 -11.30
C LYS A 175 5.41 32.57 -12.65
N GLY A 176 4.82 31.40 -12.80
CA GLY A 176 4.94 30.54 -13.98
C GLY A 176 6.19 29.66 -14.01
N GLN A 177 7.16 29.88 -13.12
CA GLN A 177 8.41 29.08 -13.02
C GLN A 177 8.25 27.95 -11.98
N ASN A 178 9.20 27.04 -11.98
CA ASN A 178 9.24 25.88 -11.10
C ASN A 178 10.46 25.94 -10.18
N ILE A 179 10.28 25.47 -8.95
CA ILE A 179 11.38 25.15 -8.03
C ILE A 179 11.21 23.69 -7.59
N THR A 180 12.35 23.02 -7.40
CA THR A 180 12.38 21.62 -7.02
C THR A 180 12.74 21.47 -5.54
N LEU A 181 11.97 20.68 -4.80
CA LEU A 181 12.29 20.28 -3.45
C LEU A 181 12.60 18.77 -3.46
N THR A 182 13.63 18.37 -2.73
CA THR A 182 14.00 16.97 -2.55
C THR A 182 13.56 16.52 -1.15
N VAL A 183 12.88 15.40 -1.08
CA VAL A 183 12.43 14.79 0.17
C VAL A 183 13.36 13.61 0.49
N ALA A 184 13.82 13.54 1.74
CA ALA A 184 14.56 12.38 2.23
C ALA A 184 13.91 11.85 3.50
N VAL A 185 13.50 10.59 3.46
CA VAL A 185 13.01 9.82 4.61
C VAL A 185 14.19 9.20 5.31
N GLN A 186 14.23 9.31 6.63
CA GLN A 186 15.33 8.83 7.46
C GLN A 186 14.94 7.57 8.24
N PRO A 187 15.88 6.62 8.47
CA PRO A 187 17.21 6.57 7.87
C PRO A 187 17.14 6.23 6.36
N GLU A 188 18.25 6.39 5.65
CA GLU A 188 18.31 6.07 4.21
C GLU A 188 17.91 4.61 3.92
N GLY A 189 18.19 3.69 4.85
CA GLY A 189 17.77 2.29 4.80
C GLY A 189 16.34 2.04 5.24
N ALA A 190 15.50 3.07 5.51
CA ALA A 190 14.12 2.87 5.93
C ALA A 190 13.33 2.00 4.94
N THR A 191 12.59 1.02 5.48
CA THR A 191 11.82 0.08 4.66
C THR A 191 10.67 0.76 3.94
N ASP A 192 9.97 1.70 4.59
CA ASP A 192 8.90 2.51 4.01
C ASP A 192 9.40 3.95 3.82
N LYS A 193 9.66 4.34 2.57
CA LYS A 193 10.07 5.71 2.20
C LYS A 193 8.92 6.52 1.61
N THR A 194 7.70 6.06 1.73
CA THR A 194 6.55 6.77 1.20
C THR A 194 6.28 8.05 1.98
N PHE A 195 5.82 9.08 1.29
CA PHE A 195 5.39 10.34 1.88
C PHE A 195 4.23 10.94 1.10
N LEU A 196 3.51 11.83 1.76
CA LEU A 196 2.46 12.64 1.18
C LEU A 196 2.88 14.11 1.26
N ALA A 197 2.66 14.85 0.18
CA ALA A 197 2.90 16.28 0.14
C ALA A 197 1.67 17.01 -0.42
N THR A 198 1.43 18.21 0.07
CA THR A 198 0.36 19.07 -0.43
C THR A 198 0.81 20.52 -0.40
N SER A 199 0.15 21.39 -1.17
CA SER A 199 0.28 22.84 -1.03
C SER A 199 -0.83 23.35 -0.11
N ALA A 200 -0.45 24.06 0.95
CA ALA A 200 -1.42 24.68 1.85
C ALA A 200 -2.21 25.83 1.17
N ASN A 201 -1.66 26.40 0.09
CA ASN A 201 -2.35 27.42 -0.69
C ASN A 201 -2.07 27.27 -2.19
N GLN A 202 -2.97 26.57 -2.87
CA GLN A 202 -2.86 26.29 -4.32
C GLN A 202 -3.05 27.54 -5.19
N ASN A 203 -3.60 28.64 -4.65
CA ASN A 203 -3.69 29.90 -5.37
C ASN A 203 -2.32 30.55 -5.58
N PHE A 204 -1.35 30.29 -4.70
CA PHE A 204 0.00 30.81 -4.82
C PHE A 204 0.96 29.79 -5.45
N ALA A 205 0.87 28.52 -5.05
CA ALA A 205 1.74 27.48 -5.61
C ALA A 205 1.02 26.13 -5.71
N THR A 206 1.22 25.44 -6.82
CA THR A 206 0.79 24.05 -7.02
C THR A 206 1.98 23.13 -6.98
N ILE A 207 1.75 21.85 -6.65
CA ILE A 207 2.82 20.86 -6.56
C ILE A 207 2.54 19.64 -7.46
N THR A 208 3.63 19.01 -7.89
CA THR A 208 3.62 17.69 -8.52
C THR A 208 4.71 16.85 -7.88
N VAL A 209 4.36 15.66 -7.42
CA VAL A 209 5.29 14.72 -6.78
C VAL A 209 5.69 13.64 -7.77
N LYS A 210 7.01 13.39 -7.87
CA LYS A 210 7.58 12.30 -8.67
C LYS A 210 8.75 11.66 -7.92
N GLY A 211 8.57 10.42 -7.46
CA GLY A 211 9.54 9.74 -6.60
C GLY A 211 9.79 10.55 -5.31
N ASN A 212 11.04 10.91 -5.05
CA ASN A 212 11.43 11.72 -3.89
C ASN A 212 11.51 13.24 -4.19
N THR A 213 10.98 13.67 -5.31
CA THR A 213 11.09 15.05 -5.80
C THR A 213 9.70 15.70 -5.85
N ILE A 214 9.59 16.91 -5.30
CA ILE A 214 8.40 17.75 -5.39
C ILE A 214 8.74 18.94 -6.30
N THR A 215 8.06 19.06 -7.41
CA THR A 215 8.11 20.24 -8.27
C THR A 215 7.03 21.21 -7.83
N VAL A 216 7.42 22.39 -7.38
CA VAL A 216 6.52 23.46 -6.98
C VAL A 216 6.48 24.51 -8.08
N LYS A 217 5.29 24.77 -8.62
CA LYS A 217 5.03 25.79 -9.67
C LYS A 217 4.40 27.03 -9.04
N GLY A 218 5.01 28.19 -9.28
CA GLY A 218 4.44 29.48 -8.88
C GLY A 218 3.20 29.85 -9.70
N VAL A 219 2.10 30.17 -9.03
CA VAL A 219 0.81 30.55 -9.67
C VAL A 219 0.57 32.05 -9.56
N ALA A 220 0.69 32.62 -8.37
CA ALA A 220 0.55 34.05 -8.09
C ALA A 220 1.47 34.47 -6.95
N ALA A 221 1.82 35.76 -6.89
CA ALA A 221 2.69 36.27 -5.83
C ALA A 221 2.08 36.03 -4.44
N GLY A 222 2.89 35.52 -3.53
CA GLY A 222 2.49 35.18 -2.17
C GLY A 222 3.34 34.06 -1.58
N LYS A 223 3.00 33.64 -0.36
CA LYS A 223 3.68 32.55 0.33
C LYS A 223 2.82 31.30 0.37
N ALA A 224 3.41 30.17 0.05
CA ALA A 224 2.78 28.85 0.16
C ALA A 224 3.65 27.93 1.03
N GLN A 225 3.03 27.31 2.03
CA GLN A 225 3.64 26.24 2.79
C GLN A 225 3.38 24.90 2.10
N ILE A 226 4.41 24.07 2.07
CA ILE A 226 4.36 22.73 1.49
C ILE A 226 4.63 21.72 2.62
N PRO A 227 3.61 21.29 3.36
CA PRO A 227 3.73 20.23 4.33
C PRO A 227 3.98 18.91 3.61
N VAL A 228 4.94 18.16 4.15
CA VAL A 228 5.33 16.82 3.71
C VAL A 228 5.28 15.91 4.91
N VAL A 229 4.56 14.79 4.83
CA VAL A 229 4.33 13.87 5.93
C VAL A 229 4.72 12.46 5.48
N THR A 230 5.41 11.70 6.33
CA THR A 230 5.72 10.29 6.04
C THR A 230 4.46 9.46 5.82
N GLY A 231 4.53 8.40 5.01
CA GLY A 231 3.38 7.54 4.70
C GLY A 231 2.70 6.94 5.93
N ASN A 232 3.46 6.70 7.01
CA ASN A 232 2.94 6.27 8.30
C ASN A 232 2.35 7.41 9.16
N GLY A 233 2.44 8.68 8.70
CA GLY A 233 1.89 9.86 9.39
C GLY A 233 2.64 10.32 10.65
N GLN A 234 3.82 9.74 10.97
CA GLN A 234 4.50 10.01 12.23
C GLN A 234 5.45 11.20 12.20
N PHE A 235 6.04 11.50 11.05
CA PHE A 235 7.00 12.58 10.89
C PHE A 235 6.54 13.55 9.81
N ALA A 236 6.77 14.82 10.03
CA ALA A 236 6.42 15.88 9.09
C ALA A 236 7.55 16.90 8.97
N ALA A 237 7.69 17.47 7.78
CA ALA A 237 8.51 18.64 7.49
C ALA A 237 7.69 19.64 6.68
N VAL A 238 8.01 20.92 6.77
CA VAL A 238 7.31 21.98 6.03
C VAL A 238 8.32 22.83 5.32
N ALA A 239 8.18 22.99 4.00
CA ALA A 239 8.92 23.97 3.22
C ALA A 239 8.04 25.22 2.97
N GLU A 240 8.65 26.40 3.01
CA GLU A 240 8.00 27.68 2.67
C GLU A 240 8.52 28.19 1.33
N ILE A 241 7.61 28.36 0.37
CA ILE A 241 7.95 28.87 -0.96
C ILE A 241 7.30 30.24 -1.14
N THR A 242 8.13 31.23 -1.45
CA THR A 242 7.69 32.57 -1.80
C THR A 242 7.62 32.69 -3.31
N VAL A 243 6.42 32.95 -3.81
CA VAL A 243 6.22 33.24 -5.24
C VAL A 243 6.30 34.74 -5.42
N THR A 244 7.16 35.17 -6.34
CA THR A 244 7.33 36.58 -6.71
C THR A 244 6.67 36.84 -8.07
N ASP A 245 6.17 38.09 -8.28
CA ASP A 245 5.87 38.52 -9.63
C ASP A 245 7.18 38.50 -10.42
N GLY A 246 7.20 37.86 -11.59
CA GLY A 246 8.37 37.88 -12.47
C GLY A 246 8.75 39.34 -12.72
N ALA A 247 10.05 39.63 -12.78
CA ALA A 247 10.51 40.94 -13.17
C ALA A 247 9.81 41.32 -14.49
N ALA A 248 9.08 42.41 -14.49
CA ALA A 248 8.57 42.99 -15.73
C ALA A 248 9.81 43.34 -16.58
N GLY A 249 10.03 42.56 -17.67
CA GLY A 249 11.05 42.90 -18.67
C GLY A 249 10.57 44.04 -19.57
#